data_63cfc3f32631147ca94125fd4ce1a978
#
_entry.id   63cfc3f32631147ca94125fd4ce1a978
#
_cell.length_a   1.000
_cell.length_b   1.000
_cell.length_c   1.000
_cell.angle_alpha   90.00
_cell.angle_beta   90.00
_cell.angle_gamma   90.00
#
_symmetry.space_group_name_H-M   'P 1'
#
loop_
_entity.id
_entity.type
_entity.pdbx_description
1 polymer ?
#
loop_
_entity_poly.entity_id
_entity_poly.type
_entity_poly.pdbx_seq_one_letter_code
_entity_poly.pdbx_strand_id
1 'polypeptide(L)'
;HIRPDGDCVGSTLGLYNYIRKNLPECQVTVYLEKPSDEFDYLSGINDIKHEAEDKHFDLFVVLDCSSMDRIEPFMSCFENADKTICIDHHISNDSFADVNLVEPQSSSACEVLYTTFDEDKVDKNVAECIYTGIIHDTGVFKYSCTSRRTMDIAGKMMEMGIDYSDIIDNSFYKKSYIQNQILGRALLESVLFYDGRCIFSSVSIEEMNFYGVTGKELGGIIEQLRLTDGVEVAIFLYETDKDEYKVS
;
A
#
# COMPACT_ATOMS: atom_id res chain seq x y z
N HIS A 1 -3.04 -6.44 -7.92
CA HIS A 1 -1.71 -7.00 -7.72
C HIS A 1 -1.65 -7.86 -6.44
N ILE A 2 -0.57 -8.62 -6.26
CA ILE A 2 -0.34 -9.43 -5.06
C ILE A 2 0.14 -8.57 -3.89
N ARG A 3 -0.30 -8.92 -2.66
CA ARG A 3 0.05 -8.20 -1.41
C ARG A 3 -0.20 -6.70 -1.54
N PRO A 4 -1.43 -6.28 -1.81
CA PRO A 4 -1.75 -4.87 -1.99
C PRO A 4 -1.52 -4.09 -0.69
N ASP A 5 -0.81 -2.99 -0.79
CA ASP A 5 -0.65 -1.99 0.26
C ASP A 5 -1.65 -0.84 0.08
N GLY A 6 -1.50 0.22 0.87
CA GLY A 6 -2.43 1.34 0.86
C GLY A 6 -2.45 2.12 -0.46
N ASP A 7 -1.31 2.22 -1.17
CA ASP A 7 -1.27 2.93 -2.46
C ASP A 7 -1.90 2.10 -3.57
N CYS A 8 -1.63 0.79 -3.59
CA CYS A 8 -2.28 -0.10 -4.53
C CYS A 8 -3.81 -0.15 -4.34
N VAL A 9 -4.28 -0.29 -3.10
CA VAL A 9 -5.73 -0.30 -2.81
C VAL A 9 -6.35 1.05 -3.11
N GLY A 10 -5.71 2.13 -2.68
CA GLY A 10 -6.15 3.51 -2.89
C GLY A 10 -6.25 3.88 -4.36
N SER A 11 -5.20 3.63 -5.16
CA SER A 11 -5.19 3.93 -6.59
C SER A 11 -6.23 3.10 -7.35
N THR A 12 -6.32 1.81 -7.04
CA THR A 12 -7.27 0.91 -7.72
C THR A 12 -8.73 1.27 -7.42
N LEU A 13 -9.09 1.46 -6.15
CA LEU A 13 -10.44 1.85 -5.77
C LEU A 13 -10.75 3.32 -6.12
N GLY A 14 -9.75 4.19 -6.12
CA GLY A 14 -9.88 5.57 -6.59
C GLY A 14 -10.31 5.64 -8.05
N LEU A 15 -9.62 4.90 -8.93
CA LEU A 15 -10.00 4.81 -10.33
C LEU A 15 -11.37 4.15 -10.51
N TYR A 16 -11.64 3.07 -9.79
CA TYR A 16 -12.92 2.36 -9.82
C TYR A 16 -14.11 3.30 -9.49
N ASN A 17 -14.02 4.01 -8.37
CA ASN A 17 -15.08 4.94 -7.96
C ASN A 17 -15.23 6.11 -8.93
N TYR A 18 -14.11 6.64 -9.45
CA TYR A 18 -14.12 7.71 -10.44
C TYR A 18 -14.85 7.31 -11.73
N ILE A 19 -14.53 6.12 -12.27
CA ILE A 19 -15.15 5.62 -13.50
C ILE A 19 -16.64 5.33 -13.26
N ARG A 20 -17.01 4.62 -12.20
CA ARG A 20 -18.41 4.28 -11.90
C ARG A 20 -19.31 5.50 -11.78
N LYS A 21 -18.78 6.57 -11.21
CA LYS A 21 -19.54 7.82 -11.07
C LYS A 21 -19.68 8.58 -12.37
N ASN A 22 -18.59 8.72 -13.12
CA ASN A 22 -18.51 9.68 -14.22
C ASN A 22 -18.72 9.06 -15.60
N LEU A 23 -18.58 7.74 -15.73
CA LEU A 23 -18.73 6.95 -16.96
C LEU A 23 -19.65 5.74 -16.69
N PRO A 24 -20.93 5.95 -16.36
CA PRO A 24 -21.84 4.88 -15.91
C PRO A 24 -22.11 3.82 -16.98
N GLU A 25 -21.80 4.10 -18.24
CA GLU A 25 -21.85 3.14 -19.35
C GLU A 25 -20.70 2.12 -19.33
N CYS A 26 -19.60 2.41 -18.63
CA CYS A 26 -18.47 1.50 -18.51
C CYS A 26 -18.73 0.41 -17.48
N GLN A 27 -18.46 -0.84 -17.87
CA GLN A 27 -18.43 -1.96 -16.93
C GLN A 27 -17.02 -2.08 -16.34
N VAL A 28 -16.87 -1.79 -15.06
CA VAL A 28 -15.58 -1.84 -14.38
C VAL A 28 -15.51 -3.04 -13.45
N THR A 29 -14.40 -3.77 -13.50
CA THR A 29 -14.09 -4.87 -12.59
C THR A 29 -12.74 -4.59 -11.93
N VAL A 30 -12.64 -4.81 -10.62
CA VAL A 30 -11.41 -4.64 -9.85
C VAL A 30 -10.85 -6.00 -9.46
N TYR A 31 -9.57 -6.20 -9.71
CA TYR A 31 -8.82 -7.40 -9.34
C TYR A 31 -7.67 -7.07 -8.40
N LEU A 32 -7.72 -7.58 -7.19
CA LEU A 32 -6.63 -7.54 -6.21
C LEU A 32 -6.60 -8.84 -5.41
N GLU A 33 -5.43 -9.26 -4.95
CA GLU A 33 -5.35 -10.17 -3.80
C GLU A 33 -6.06 -9.52 -2.61
N LYS A 34 -6.61 -10.32 -1.67
CA LYS A 34 -7.39 -9.78 -0.57
C LYS A 34 -6.59 -8.73 0.21
N PRO A 35 -7.03 -7.44 0.24
CA PRO A 35 -6.40 -6.41 1.04
C PRO A 35 -6.53 -6.69 2.55
N SER A 36 -5.73 -5.98 3.35
CA SER A 36 -5.88 -5.98 4.81
C SER A 36 -7.18 -5.30 5.24
N ASP A 37 -7.77 -5.79 6.32
CA ASP A 37 -9.08 -5.32 6.85
C ASP A 37 -9.06 -3.83 7.27
N GLU A 38 -7.87 -3.24 7.41
CA GLU A 38 -7.67 -1.80 7.71
C GLU A 38 -8.20 -0.87 6.59
N PHE A 39 -8.42 -1.40 5.38
CA PHE A 39 -8.98 -0.67 4.24
C PHE A 39 -10.48 -0.88 4.03
N ASP A 40 -11.17 -1.61 4.91
CA ASP A 40 -12.59 -1.98 4.78
C ASP A 40 -13.54 -0.77 4.71
N TYR A 41 -13.07 0.42 5.11
CA TYR A 41 -13.84 1.66 5.01
C TYR A 41 -13.93 2.23 3.60
N LEU A 42 -13.05 1.82 2.68
CA LEU A 42 -13.01 2.35 1.33
C LEU A 42 -14.20 1.88 0.48
N SER A 43 -14.81 2.83 -0.20
CA SER A 43 -15.91 2.54 -1.13
C SER A 43 -15.44 1.62 -2.25
N GLY A 44 -16.19 0.53 -2.50
CA GLY A 44 -15.86 -0.46 -3.53
C GLY A 44 -14.98 -1.62 -3.05
N ILE A 45 -14.52 -1.64 -1.79
CA ILE A 45 -13.67 -2.70 -1.24
C ILE A 45 -14.30 -4.09 -1.39
N ASN A 46 -15.63 -4.19 -1.20
CA ASN A 46 -16.39 -5.44 -1.32
C ASN A 46 -16.68 -5.85 -2.77
N ASP A 47 -16.38 -4.99 -3.75
CA ASP A 47 -16.54 -5.27 -5.18
C ASP A 47 -15.27 -5.90 -5.78
N ILE A 48 -14.19 -5.98 -5.01
CA ILE A 48 -12.90 -6.55 -5.43
C ILE A 48 -13.05 -8.05 -5.69
N LYS A 49 -12.57 -8.49 -6.84
CA LYS A 49 -12.43 -9.90 -7.20
C LYS A 49 -11.00 -10.39 -6.91
N HIS A 50 -10.91 -11.54 -6.28
CA HIS A 50 -9.64 -12.13 -5.85
C HIS A 50 -9.12 -13.22 -6.80
N GLU A 51 -9.91 -13.55 -7.82
CA GLU A 51 -9.58 -14.55 -8.83
C GLU A 51 -9.81 -13.99 -10.22
N ALA A 52 -8.94 -14.33 -11.16
CA ALA A 52 -9.11 -13.94 -12.56
C ALA A 52 -10.36 -14.59 -13.16
N GLU A 53 -11.06 -13.85 -14.00
CA GLU A 53 -12.18 -14.35 -14.79
C GLU A 53 -11.70 -14.63 -16.22
N ASP A 54 -12.23 -15.69 -16.84
CA ASP A 54 -12.06 -15.93 -18.27
C ASP A 54 -12.99 -14.98 -19.05
N LYS A 55 -12.56 -13.74 -19.15
CA LYS A 55 -13.29 -12.63 -19.76
C LYS A 55 -12.35 -11.77 -20.59
N HIS A 56 -12.83 -11.32 -21.73
CA HIS A 56 -12.18 -10.32 -22.55
C HIS A 56 -12.47 -8.90 -22.02
N PHE A 57 -11.46 -8.02 -22.08
CA PHE A 57 -11.57 -6.63 -21.67
C PHE A 57 -11.11 -5.70 -22.80
N ASP A 58 -11.85 -4.63 -23.05
CA ASP A 58 -11.43 -3.57 -23.98
C ASP A 58 -10.16 -2.86 -23.45
N LEU A 59 -10.06 -2.74 -22.12
CA LEU A 59 -8.94 -2.08 -21.46
C LEU A 59 -8.62 -2.75 -20.12
N PHE A 60 -7.33 -3.03 -19.88
CA PHE A 60 -6.82 -3.45 -18.58
C PHE A 60 -5.87 -2.38 -18.04
N VAL A 61 -6.16 -1.86 -16.84
CA VAL A 61 -5.34 -0.84 -16.18
C VAL A 61 -4.61 -1.45 -15.00
N VAL A 62 -3.30 -1.36 -15.01
CA VAL A 62 -2.42 -1.76 -13.92
C VAL A 62 -2.00 -0.53 -13.14
N LEU A 63 -2.15 -0.60 -11.82
CA LEU A 63 -1.85 0.50 -10.92
C LEU A 63 -0.84 0.04 -9.88
N ASP A 64 0.16 0.88 -9.59
CA ASP A 64 1.14 0.66 -8.54
C ASP A 64 1.91 -0.67 -8.68
N CYS A 65 2.36 -0.98 -9.89
CA CYS A 65 3.09 -2.21 -10.20
C CYS A 65 4.33 -1.91 -11.01
N SER A 66 5.50 -2.22 -10.45
CA SER A 66 6.78 -2.04 -11.13
C SER A 66 7.06 -3.10 -12.20
N SER A 67 6.44 -4.30 -12.11
CA SER A 67 6.71 -5.45 -12.97
C SER A 67 5.52 -6.39 -13.09
N MET A 68 5.52 -7.23 -14.13
CA MET A 68 4.41 -8.15 -14.43
C MET A 68 4.19 -9.24 -13.39
N ASP A 69 5.22 -9.65 -12.67
CA ASP A 69 5.11 -10.66 -11.61
C ASP A 69 4.18 -10.22 -10.46
N ARG A 70 4.00 -8.90 -10.29
CA ARG A 70 3.05 -8.36 -9.30
C ARG A 70 1.58 -8.58 -9.67
N ILE A 71 1.28 -8.85 -10.94
CA ILE A 71 -0.07 -9.12 -11.43
C ILE A 71 -0.28 -10.58 -11.82
N GLU A 72 0.67 -11.48 -11.51
CA GLU A 72 0.68 -12.89 -11.93
C GLU A 72 -0.67 -13.60 -11.78
N PRO A 73 -1.43 -13.49 -10.67
CA PRO A 73 -2.73 -14.13 -10.55
C PRO A 73 -3.79 -13.65 -11.56
N PHE A 74 -3.57 -12.49 -12.17
CA PHE A 74 -4.50 -11.84 -13.12
C PHE A 74 -3.91 -11.69 -14.53
N MET A 75 -2.78 -12.36 -14.79
CA MET A 75 -2.06 -12.28 -16.06
C MET A 75 -2.95 -12.62 -17.27
N SER A 76 -3.81 -13.61 -17.13
CA SER A 76 -4.72 -14.00 -18.22
C SER A 76 -5.69 -12.87 -18.61
N CYS A 77 -6.12 -12.05 -17.66
CA CYS A 77 -6.96 -10.88 -17.94
C CYS A 77 -6.16 -9.77 -18.65
N PHE A 78 -4.90 -9.57 -18.27
CA PHE A 78 -4.01 -8.62 -18.91
C PHE A 78 -3.70 -9.01 -20.36
N GLU A 79 -3.32 -10.27 -20.59
CA GLU A 79 -2.98 -10.79 -21.92
C GLU A 79 -4.17 -10.84 -22.90
N ASN A 80 -5.41 -10.98 -22.38
CA ASN A 80 -6.64 -11.02 -23.17
C ASN A 80 -7.31 -9.65 -23.33
N ALA A 81 -6.67 -8.56 -22.92
CA ALA A 81 -7.20 -7.21 -23.11
C ALA A 81 -6.81 -6.63 -24.48
N ASP A 82 -7.69 -5.84 -25.09
CA ASP A 82 -7.39 -5.14 -26.36
C ASP A 82 -6.31 -4.08 -26.18
N LYS A 83 -6.28 -3.43 -25.01
CA LYS A 83 -5.31 -2.41 -24.63
C LYS A 83 -4.94 -2.52 -23.17
N THR A 84 -3.69 -2.14 -22.88
CA THR A 84 -3.16 -2.14 -21.51
C THR A 84 -2.58 -0.77 -21.15
N ILE A 85 -2.80 -0.33 -19.91
CA ILE A 85 -2.23 0.88 -19.34
C ILE A 85 -1.57 0.53 -18.00
N CYS A 86 -0.38 1.07 -17.74
CA CYS A 86 0.26 1.05 -16.43
C CYS A 86 0.39 2.49 -15.93
N ILE A 87 -0.07 2.74 -14.68
CA ILE A 87 0.14 4.01 -13.96
C ILE A 87 0.89 3.69 -12.69
N ASP A 88 2.10 4.24 -12.56
CA ASP A 88 3.03 3.85 -11.50
C ASP A 88 3.99 4.98 -11.14
N HIS A 89 4.65 4.86 -9.99
CA HIS A 89 5.69 5.78 -9.53
C HIS A 89 7.02 5.08 -9.21
N HIS A 90 7.10 3.77 -9.37
CA HIS A 90 8.33 3.04 -9.08
C HIS A 90 9.42 3.31 -10.10
N ILE A 91 10.62 3.65 -9.62
CA ILE A 91 11.81 3.89 -10.46
C ILE A 91 12.25 2.63 -11.22
N SER A 92 11.89 1.46 -10.72
CA SER A 92 12.19 0.15 -11.29
C SER A 92 11.12 -0.36 -12.27
N ASN A 93 10.17 0.47 -12.67
CA ASN A 93 9.09 0.05 -13.56
C ASN A 93 9.63 -0.37 -14.95
N ASP A 94 9.23 -1.55 -15.41
CA ASP A 94 9.71 -2.16 -16.66
C ASP A 94 8.97 -1.65 -17.91
N SER A 95 7.98 -0.76 -17.77
CA SER A 95 7.16 -0.22 -18.86
C SER A 95 6.51 -1.31 -19.73
N PHE A 96 5.86 -2.26 -19.12
CA PHE A 96 5.38 -3.50 -19.73
C PHE A 96 4.00 -3.41 -20.41
N ALA A 97 3.27 -2.30 -20.24
CA ALA A 97 1.96 -2.06 -20.85
C ALA A 97 2.07 -1.35 -22.20
N ASP A 98 1.00 -1.33 -23.00
CA ASP A 98 0.94 -0.55 -24.25
C ASP A 98 1.16 0.94 -24.01
N VAL A 99 0.61 1.47 -22.91
CA VAL A 99 0.79 2.85 -22.47
C VAL A 99 1.27 2.84 -21.01
N ASN A 100 2.35 3.54 -20.75
CA ASN A 100 2.93 3.61 -19.41
C ASN A 100 3.03 5.08 -18.97
N LEU A 101 2.33 5.43 -17.89
CA LEU A 101 2.43 6.70 -17.19
C LEU A 101 3.20 6.44 -15.89
N VAL A 102 4.52 6.59 -15.96
CA VAL A 102 5.42 6.33 -14.83
C VAL A 102 6.09 7.62 -14.40
N GLU A 103 5.86 8.03 -13.15
CA GLU A 103 6.41 9.25 -12.57
C GLU A 103 7.23 8.96 -11.31
N PRO A 104 8.53 8.60 -11.40
CA PRO A 104 9.34 8.24 -10.24
C PRO A 104 9.58 9.36 -9.21
N GLN A 105 9.22 10.60 -9.53
CA GLN A 105 9.30 11.74 -8.62
C GLN A 105 7.99 11.98 -7.84
N SER A 106 6.92 11.26 -8.19
CA SER A 106 5.65 11.29 -7.45
C SER A 106 5.76 10.51 -6.16
N SER A 107 5.01 10.93 -5.16
CA SER A 107 5.03 10.28 -3.84
C SER A 107 4.35 8.91 -3.84
N SER A 108 3.45 8.67 -4.79
CA SER A 108 2.60 7.48 -4.84
C SER A 108 1.96 7.32 -6.22
N ALA A 109 1.49 6.13 -6.56
CA ALA A 109 0.66 5.91 -7.76
C ALA A 109 -0.69 6.66 -7.66
N CYS A 110 -1.23 6.85 -6.45
CA CYS A 110 -2.39 7.71 -6.20
C CYS A 110 -2.14 9.17 -6.62
N GLU A 111 -0.95 9.72 -6.34
CA GLU A 111 -0.57 11.06 -6.80
C GLU A 111 -0.53 11.14 -8.32
N VAL A 112 0.08 10.15 -8.99
CA VAL A 112 0.13 10.09 -10.47
C VAL A 112 -1.27 9.97 -11.05
N LEU A 113 -2.07 9.03 -10.54
CA LEU A 113 -3.44 8.79 -10.98
C LEU A 113 -4.30 10.04 -10.87
N TYR A 114 -4.22 10.77 -9.75
CA TYR A 114 -5.00 11.99 -9.54
C TYR A 114 -4.73 13.04 -10.62
N THR A 115 -3.51 13.12 -11.16
CA THR A 115 -3.20 14.08 -12.26
C THR A 115 -3.96 13.78 -13.56
N THR A 116 -4.52 12.58 -13.70
CA THR A 116 -5.33 12.18 -14.87
C THR A 116 -6.82 12.47 -14.71
N PHE A 117 -7.26 12.82 -13.50
CA PHE A 117 -8.66 13.09 -13.21
C PHE A 117 -9.04 14.54 -13.56
N ASP A 118 -10.31 14.70 -13.96
CA ASP A 118 -10.97 16.00 -13.94
C ASP A 118 -11.34 16.32 -12.48
N GLU A 119 -10.71 17.32 -11.90
CA GLU A 119 -10.84 17.65 -10.47
C GLU A 119 -12.30 17.91 -10.07
N ASP A 120 -13.10 18.55 -10.95
CA ASP A 120 -14.52 18.86 -10.69
C ASP A 120 -15.38 17.59 -10.59
N LYS A 121 -14.85 16.44 -11.02
CA LYS A 121 -15.53 15.14 -11.01
C LYS A 121 -15.10 14.23 -9.88
N VAL A 122 -14.11 14.63 -9.09
CA VAL A 122 -13.68 13.91 -7.89
C VAL A 122 -14.73 14.12 -6.79
N ASP A 123 -15.09 13.05 -6.11
CA ASP A 123 -15.98 13.12 -4.94
C ASP A 123 -15.29 12.58 -3.68
N LYS A 124 -16.03 12.56 -2.59
CA LYS A 124 -15.53 12.10 -1.30
C LYS A 124 -14.99 10.67 -1.35
N ASN A 125 -15.68 9.74 -2.05
CA ASN A 125 -15.23 8.34 -2.12
C ASN A 125 -13.90 8.20 -2.87
N VAL A 126 -13.75 8.95 -3.98
CA VAL A 126 -12.47 8.99 -4.71
C VAL A 126 -11.39 9.65 -3.84
N ALA A 127 -11.74 10.74 -3.15
CA ALA A 127 -10.80 11.47 -2.29
C ALA A 127 -10.28 10.62 -1.12
N GLU A 128 -11.13 9.82 -0.47
CA GLU A 128 -10.72 8.87 0.58
C GLU A 128 -9.72 7.85 0.05
N CYS A 129 -9.95 7.31 -1.15
CA CYS A 129 -9.03 6.37 -1.78
C CYS A 129 -7.66 7.01 -2.10
N ILE A 130 -7.66 8.17 -2.77
CA ILE A 130 -6.43 8.89 -3.15
C ILE A 130 -5.64 9.32 -1.91
N TYR A 131 -6.34 9.84 -0.88
CA TYR A 131 -5.70 10.23 0.37
C TYR A 131 -5.05 9.05 1.09
N THR A 132 -5.73 7.90 1.11
CA THR A 132 -5.22 6.66 1.69
C THR A 132 -3.90 6.24 1.06
N GLY A 133 -3.83 6.17 -0.28
CA GLY A 133 -2.58 5.81 -0.95
C GLY A 133 -1.45 6.78 -0.66
N ILE A 134 -1.72 8.09 -0.73
CA ILE A 134 -0.72 9.12 -0.44
C ILE A 134 -0.15 8.99 0.99
N ILE A 135 -1.00 8.82 2.01
CA ILE A 135 -0.49 8.71 3.39
C ILE A 135 0.32 7.44 3.63
N HIS A 136 -0.04 6.34 2.97
CA HIS A 136 0.68 5.09 3.12
C HIS A 136 2.09 5.18 2.53
N ASP A 137 2.24 5.66 1.31
CA ASP A 137 3.52 5.76 0.62
C ASP A 137 4.43 6.88 1.13
N THR A 138 3.84 7.93 1.70
CA THR A 138 4.60 9.01 2.31
C THR A 138 4.90 8.81 3.79
N GLY A 139 4.43 7.72 4.39
CA GLY A 139 4.51 7.52 5.84
C GLY A 139 3.87 8.68 6.61
N VAL A 140 2.66 9.05 6.20
CA VAL A 140 1.94 10.22 6.71
C VAL A 140 2.78 11.51 6.53
N PHE A 141 3.21 11.75 5.28
CA PHE A 141 3.99 12.91 4.85
C PHE A 141 5.39 13.03 5.48
N LYS A 142 5.92 11.95 6.04
CA LYS A 142 7.24 11.93 6.71
C LYS A 142 8.40 11.64 5.76
N TYR A 143 8.16 10.86 4.70
CA TYR A 143 9.22 10.40 3.82
C TYR A 143 9.62 11.48 2.80
N SER A 144 10.85 11.37 2.30
CA SER A 144 11.47 12.35 1.39
C SER A 144 10.80 12.44 0.00
N CYS A 145 9.96 11.49 -0.36
CA CYS A 145 9.12 11.54 -1.55
C CYS A 145 7.97 12.56 -1.43
N THR A 146 7.64 13.02 -0.21
CA THR A 146 6.62 14.04 0.02
C THR A 146 7.05 15.36 -0.62
N SER A 147 6.27 15.86 -1.56
CA SER A 147 6.52 17.10 -2.29
C SER A 147 5.44 18.15 -1.99
N ARG A 148 5.63 19.37 -2.51
CA ARG A 148 4.56 20.38 -2.49
C ARG A 148 3.31 19.87 -3.21
N ARG A 149 3.45 19.23 -4.39
CA ARG A 149 2.32 18.66 -5.15
C ARG A 149 1.56 17.63 -4.31
N THR A 150 2.27 16.76 -3.60
CA THR A 150 1.68 15.79 -2.67
C THR A 150 0.80 16.48 -1.64
N MET A 151 1.30 17.55 -1.00
CA MET A 151 0.56 18.30 0.01
C MET A 151 -0.61 19.08 -0.57
N ASP A 152 -0.46 19.65 -1.76
CA ASP A 152 -1.53 20.37 -2.46
C ASP A 152 -2.68 19.40 -2.82
N ILE A 153 -2.38 18.19 -3.30
CA ILE A 153 -3.39 17.15 -3.58
C ILE A 153 -4.05 16.68 -2.28
N ALA A 154 -3.27 16.36 -1.25
CA ALA A 154 -3.82 15.94 0.04
C ALA A 154 -4.75 17.00 0.63
N GLY A 155 -4.39 18.30 0.54
CA GLY A 155 -5.24 19.41 0.94
C GLY A 155 -6.57 19.44 0.19
N LYS A 156 -6.56 19.23 -1.13
CA LYS A 156 -7.79 19.13 -1.94
C LYS A 156 -8.67 17.96 -1.50
N MET A 157 -8.08 16.78 -1.18
CA MET A 157 -8.85 15.66 -0.66
C MET A 157 -9.53 16.00 0.67
N MET A 158 -8.82 16.71 1.55
CA MET A 158 -9.40 17.18 2.84
C MET A 158 -10.56 18.17 2.62
N GLU A 159 -10.50 19.06 1.62
CA GLU A 159 -11.58 19.97 1.25
C GLU A 159 -12.85 19.24 0.79
N MET A 160 -12.74 18.00 0.27
CA MET A 160 -13.87 17.14 -0.07
C MET A 160 -14.61 16.58 1.16
N GLY A 161 -14.16 16.90 2.38
CA GLY A 161 -14.80 16.51 3.63
C GLY A 161 -14.56 15.05 4.03
N ILE A 162 -13.42 14.50 3.68
CA ILE A 162 -12.97 13.20 4.20
C ILE A 162 -12.64 13.30 5.68
N ASP A 163 -12.79 12.22 6.42
CA ASP A 163 -12.31 12.15 7.80
C ASP A 163 -10.83 11.74 7.82
N TYR A 164 -9.96 12.69 7.45
CA TYR A 164 -8.53 12.40 7.28
C TYR A 164 -7.86 11.92 8.58
N SER A 165 -8.34 12.36 9.75
CA SER A 165 -7.81 11.91 11.03
C SER A 165 -8.14 10.46 11.29
N ASP A 166 -9.40 10.08 11.07
CA ASP A 166 -9.86 8.70 11.24
C ASP A 166 -9.17 7.76 10.22
N ILE A 167 -8.97 8.22 8.98
CA ILE A 167 -8.22 7.48 7.96
C ILE A 167 -6.79 7.21 8.43
N ILE A 168 -6.06 8.23 8.89
CA ILE A 168 -4.69 8.08 9.37
C ILE A 168 -4.64 7.14 10.58
N ASP A 169 -5.51 7.35 11.56
CA ASP A 169 -5.49 6.58 12.79
C ASP A 169 -5.81 5.10 12.52
N ASN A 170 -6.87 4.82 11.77
CA ASN A 170 -7.37 3.45 11.59
C ASN A 170 -6.61 2.66 10.50
N SER A 171 -6.11 3.30 9.45
CA SER A 171 -5.41 2.58 8.38
C SER A 171 -3.89 2.53 8.56
N PHE A 172 -3.29 3.49 9.26
CA PHE A 172 -1.83 3.58 9.37
C PHE A 172 -1.27 3.33 10.78
N TYR A 173 -1.87 3.94 11.82
CA TYR A 173 -1.31 3.86 13.17
C TYR A 173 -1.92 2.78 14.05
N LYS A 174 -3.16 2.39 13.82
CA LYS A 174 -3.88 1.45 14.68
C LYS A 174 -3.20 0.08 14.67
N LYS A 175 -2.94 -0.41 15.87
CA LYS A 175 -2.40 -1.74 16.11
C LYS A 175 -3.33 -2.50 17.06
N SER A 176 -3.49 -3.79 16.83
CA SER A 176 -4.18 -4.66 17.77
C SER A 176 -3.41 -4.74 19.09
N TYR A 177 -4.10 -5.16 20.17
CA TYR A 177 -3.44 -5.38 21.45
C TYR A 177 -2.27 -6.36 21.34
N ILE A 178 -2.45 -7.43 20.57
CA ILE A 178 -1.41 -8.45 20.36
C ILE A 178 -0.21 -7.88 19.56
N GLN A 179 -0.46 -7.07 18.52
CA GLN A 179 0.61 -6.38 17.81
C GLN A 179 1.42 -5.46 18.73
N ASN A 180 0.75 -4.73 19.64
CA ASN A 180 1.44 -3.92 20.65
C ASN A 180 2.23 -4.75 21.65
N GLN A 181 1.74 -5.94 22.02
CA GLN A 181 2.43 -6.86 22.92
C GLN A 181 3.74 -7.38 22.29
N ILE A 182 3.68 -7.89 21.05
CA ILE A 182 4.86 -8.43 20.39
C ILE A 182 5.85 -7.31 20.01
N LEU A 183 5.36 -6.11 19.65
CA LEU A 183 6.21 -4.93 19.47
C LEU A 183 6.96 -4.58 20.77
N GLY A 184 6.23 -4.51 21.89
CA GLY A 184 6.84 -4.25 23.21
C GLY A 184 7.91 -5.28 23.57
N ARG A 185 7.63 -6.57 23.31
CA ARG A 185 8.58 -7.67 23.50
C ARG A 185 9.86 -7.45 22.64
N ALA A 186 9.69 -7.20 21.35
CA ALA A 186 10.82 -6.99 20.44
C ALA A 186 11.69 -5.79 20.84
N LEU A 187 11.08 -4.71 21.34
CA LEU A 187 11.80 -3.53 21.83
C LEU A 187 12.55 -3.81 23.12
N LEU A 188 11.94 -4.50 24.09
CA LEU A 188 12.56 -4.81 25.39
C LEU A 188 13.81 -5.70 25.25
N GLU A 189 13.82 -6.60 24.28
CA GLU A 189 14.94 -7.51 24.05
C GLU A 189 15.86 -7.06 22.91
N SER A 190 15.65 -5.85 22.40
CA SER A 190 16.57 -5.30 21.41
C SER A 190 17.95 -5.02 22.01
N VAL A 191 18.99 -5.18 21.19
CA VAL A 191 20.38 -5.00 21.59
C VAL A 191 21.02 -3.92 20.74
N LEU A 192 21.64 -2.94 21.40
CA LEU A 192 22.48 -1.94 20.75
C LEU A 192 23.92 -2.45 20.60
N PHE A 193 24.55 -2.17 19.46
CA PHE A 193 25.94 -2.49 19.18
C PHE A 193 26.58 -1.43 18.28
N TYR A 194 27.88 -1.51 18.00
CA TYR A 194 28.65 -0.47 17.30
C TYR A 194 28.48 0.93 17.91
N ASP A 195 28.75 1.06 19.21
CA ASP A 195 28.61 2.33 19.95
C ASP A 195 27.20 2.94 19.88
N GLY A 196 26.18 2.08 19.84
CA GLY A 196 24.78 2.48 19.81
C GLY A 196 24.22 2.86 18.43
N ARG A 197 25.05 2.77 17.37
CA ARG A 197 24.60 3.10 16.01
C ARG A 197 23.80 2.00 15.31
N CYS A 198 23.88 0.79 15.83
CA CYS A 198 23.13 -0.34 15.31
C CYS A 198 22.20 -0.89 16.39
N ILE A 199 20.98 -1.28 16.02
CA ILE A 199 20.04 -1.98 16.87
C ILE A 199 19.62 -3.30 16.21
N PHE A 200 19.53 -4.34 17.02
CA PHE A 200 19.10 -5.68 16.60
C PHE A 200 17.97 -6.17 17.48
N SER A 201 16.99 -6.81 16.90
CA SER A 201 15.98 -7.59 17.62
C SER A 201 15.58 -8.80 16.81
N SER A 202 15.08 -9.83 17.50
CA SER A 202 14.54 -11.02 16.84
C SER A 202 13.32 -11.55 17.57
N VAL A 203 12.48 -12.27 16.83
CA VAL A 203 11.30 -13.00 17.35
C VAL A 203 11.37 -14.42 16.83
N SER A 204 11.37 -15.39 17.76
CA SER A 204 11.36 -16.81 17.43
C SER A 204 9.95 -17.31 17.09
N ILE A 205 9.85 -18.49 16.46
CA ILE A 205 8.58 -19.14 16.18
C ILE A 205 7.85 -19.53 17.47
N GLU A 206 8.58 -19.84 18.53
CA GLU A 206 7.99 -20.13 19.84
C GLU A 206 7.31 -18.91 20.45
N GLU A 207 7.94 -17.74 20.34
CA GLU A 207 7.36 -16.48 20.79
C GLU A 207 6.15 -16.07 19.93
N MET A 208 6.25 -16.22 18.61
CA MET A 208 5.09 -15.97 17.75
C MET A 208 3.91 -16.87 18.12
N ASN A 209 4.16 -18.15 18.39
CA ASN A 209 3.13 -19.10 18.85
C ASN A 209 2.56 -18.71 20.20
N PHE A 210 3.40 -18.24 21.14
CA PHE A 210 2.96 -17.79 22.46
C PHE A 210 1.99 -16.60 22.39
N TYR A 211 2.29 -15.62 21.51
CA TYR A 211 1.42 -14.47 21.29
C TYR A 211 0.30 -14.73 20.29
N GLY A 212 0.29 -15.88 19.61
CA GLY A 212 -0.71 -16.20 18.58
C GLY A 212 -0.60 -15.30 17.34
N VAL A 213 0.63 -14.91 16.96
CA VAL A 213 0.91 -14.04 15.83
C VAL A 213 1.61 -14.79 14.69
N THR A 214 1.54 -14.22 13.49
CA THR A 214 2.29 -14.65 12.31
C THR A 214 3.19 -13.50 11.84
N GLY A 215 3.94 -13.69 10.78
CA GLY A 215 4.75 -12.62 10.20
C GLY A 215 3.96 -11.36 9.79
N LYS A 216 2.64 -11.46 9.64
CA LYS A 216 1.77 -10.32 9.31
C LYS A 216 1.65 -9.33 10.47
N GLU A 217 1.55 -9.82 11.70
CA GLU A 217 1.41 -9.01 12.89
C GLU A 217 2.72 -8.35 13.34
N LEU A 218 3.85 -8.71 12.75
CA LEU A 218 5.18 -8.15 13.07
C LEU A 218 5.47 -6.82 12.35
N GLY A 219 4.56 -6.35 11.51
CA GLY A 219 4.70 -5.08 10.82
C GLY A 219 4.85 -3.89 11.79
N GLY A 220 5.79 -2.98 11.47
CA GLY A 220 6.08 -1.79 12.28
C GLY A 220 7.17 -1.98 13.34
N ILE A 221 7.65 -3.20 13.60
CA ILE A 221 8.74 -3.44 14.57
C ILE A 221 10.04 -2.82 14.09
N ILE A 222 10.44 -3.08 12.84
CA ILE A 222 11.69 -2.54 12.28
C ILE A 222 11.67 -1.00 12.23
N GLU A 223 10.54 -0.40 11.88
CA GLU A 223 10.35 1.04 11.86
C GLU A 223 10.52 1.64 13.26
N GLN A 224 9.98 0.98 14.28
CA GLN A 224 10.09 1.45 15.66
C GLN A 224 11.52 1.31 16.19
N LEU A 225 12.24 0.22 15.86
CA LEU A 225 13.65 0.07 16.18
C LEU A 225 14.49 1.18 15.55
N ARG A 226 14.23 1.50 14.28
CA ARG A 226 14.93 2.56 13.53
C ARG A 226 14.72 3.96 14.10
N LEU A 227 13.62 4.20 14.84
CA LEU A 227 13.32 5.49 15.47
C LEU A 227 14.09 5.71 16.80
N THR A 228 14.91 4.74 17.24
CA THR A 228 15.74 4.88 18.44
C THR A 228 16.82 5.94 18.20
N ASP A 229 16.96 6.87 19.12
CA ASP A 229 17.95 7.95 19.00
C ASP A 229 19.38 7.41 18.89
N GLY A 230 20.15 7.96 17.95
CA GLY A 230 21.52 7.55 17.65
C GLY A 230 21.63 6.30 16.75
N VAL A 231 20.54 5.61 16.44
CA VAL A 231 20.54 4.43 15.57
C VAL A 231 20.57 4.84 14.09
N GLU A 232 21.57 4.33 13.38
CA GLU A 232 21.72 4.48 11.92
C GLU A 232 21.25 3.25 11.15
N VAL A 233 21.36 2.05 11.78
CA VAL A 233 20.98 0.77 11.18
C VAL A 233 20.13 -0.03 12.16
N ALA A 234 18.95 -0.46 11.73
CA ALA A 234 18.11 -1.40 12.47
C ALA A 234 18.04 -2.75 11.72
N ILE A 235 18.15 -3.83 12.45
CA ILE A 235 18.05 -5.20 11.94
C ILE A 235 16.99 -5.93 12.75
N PHE A 236 15.99 -6.45 12.06
CA PHE A 236 14.95 -7.27 12.67
C PHE A 236 14.87 -8.63 11.97
N LEU A 237 14.87 -9.68 12.77
CA LEU A 237 14.74 -11.06 12.31
C LEU A 237 13.48 -11.69 12.88
N TYR A 238 12.78 -12.48 12.08
CA TYR A 238 11.82 -13.42 12.64
C TYR A 238 11.93 -14.78 11.98
N GLU A 239 11.75 -15.81 12.80
CA GLU A 239 11.85 -17.21 12.37
C GLU A 239 10.61 -17.59 11.57
N THR A 240 10.80 -18.15 10.36
CA THR A 240 9.71 -18.59 9.46
C THR A 240 9.53 -20.09 9.47
N ASP A 241 10.64 -20.81 9.66
CA ASP A 241 10.70 -22.26 9.88
C ASP A 241 11.97 -22.55 10.68
N LYS A 242 12.17 -23.79 11.09
CA LYS A 242 13.35 -24.20 11.85
C LYS A 242 14.64 -23.78 11.14
N ASP A 243 15.43 -22.94 11.81
CA ASP A 243 16.70 -22.38 11.31
C ASP A 243 16.55 -21.49 10.04
N GLU A 244 15.30 -21.08 9.69
CA GLU A 244 15.03 -20.15 8.60
C GLU A 244 14.49 -18.83 9.13
N TYR A 245 15.06 -17.72 8.68
CA TYR A 245 14.72 -16.38 9.16
C TYR A 245 14.42 -15.44 8.01
N LYS A 246 13.38 -14.63 8.17
CA LYS A 246 13.20 -13.44 7.36
C LYS A 246 13.91 -12.28 8.04
N VAL A 247 14.65 -11.50 7.22
CA VAL A 247 15.44 -10.35 7.62
C VAL A 247 14.81 -9.07 7.09
N SER A 248 14.72 -8.06 7.93
CA SER A 248 14.33 -6.69 7.59
C SER A 248 15.35 -5.70 8.11
#